data_3045f227b079ac740d8001d982b560ae
#
_entry.id   3045f227b079ac740d8001d982b560ae
#
_cell.length_a   1.000
_cell.length_b   1.000
_cell.length_c   1.000
_cell.angle_alpha   90.00
_cell.angle_beta   90.00
_cell.angle_gamma   90.00
#
_symmetry.space_group_name_H-M   'P 1'
#
loop_
_entity.id
_entity.type
_entity.pdbx_description
1 polymer ?
#
loop_
_entity_poly.entity_id
_entity_poly.type
_entity_poly.pdbx_seq_one_letter_code
_entity_poly.pdbx_strand_id
1 'polypeptide(L)'
;MKSLWLALLLVLSAAILDAADEKSGNAPVISEIRAVLRAQEEAWNRGDIDSFMNGYARADTTVFVSGDEVMRGWQTVRDRYLKKYSDRAKMGTLTFSDLEIEQLGPDSAVALGRWELKRASDSPHGRFTLILRKTPDGWRIVHDHTSAAAPAS
;
A
#
# COMPACT_ATOMS: atom_id res chain seq x y z
N MET A 1 -31.43 -15.49 -45.15
CA MET A 1 -30.78 -14.33 -44.53
C MET A 1 -31.29 -14.11 -43.08
N LYS A 2 -31.38 -15.14 -42.23
CA LYS A 2 -31.85 -15.02 -40.84
C LYS A 2 -30.92 -15.59 -39.77
N SER A 3 -29.68 -15.97 -40.10
CA SER A 3 -28.80 -16.66 -39.17
C SER A 3 -27.52 -15.88 -38.73
N LEU A 4 -27.32 -14.63 -39.20
CA LEU A 4 -26.11 -13.90 -38.94
C LEU A 4 -26.20 -12.94 -37.72
N TRP A 5 -27.39 -12.65 -37.21
CA TRP A 5 -27.62 -11.69 -36.12
C TRP A 5 -27.59 -12.32 -34.71
N LEU A 6 -27.76 -13.64 -34.61
CA LEU A 6 -27.78 -14.32 -33.30
C LEU A 6 -26.36 -14.58 -32.73
N ALA A 7 -25.35 -14.70 -33.59
CA ALA A 7 -23.96 -14.95 -33.16
C ALA A 7 -23.27 -13.72 -32.54
N LEU A 8 -23.68 -12.50 -32.97
CA LEU A 8 -23.06 -11.25 -32.48
C LEU A 8 -23.50 -10.87 -31.06
N LEU A 9 -24.70 -11.26 -30.66
CA LEU A 9 -25.25 -10.98 -29.31
C LEU A 9 -24.65 -11.90 -28.24
N LEU A 10 -24.23 -13.11 -28.57
CA LEU A 10 -23.63 -14.06 -27.63
C LEU A 10 -22.17 -13.71 -27.29
N VAL A 11 -21.42 -13.09 -28.21
CA VAL A 11 -20.05 -12.66 -27.95
C VAL A 11 -19.99 -11.43 -27.05
N LEU A 12 -20.97 -10.53 -27.16
CA LEU A 12 -21.02 -9.33 -26.31
C LEU A 12 -21.39 -9.64 -24.87
N SER A 13 -22.24 -10.66 -24.63
CA SER A 13 -22.63 -11.06 -23.28
C SER A 13 -21.51 -11.81 -22.51
N ALA A 14 -20.65 -12.56 -23.21
CA ALA A 14 -19.51 -13.24 -22.59
C ALA A 14 -18.44 -12.24 -22.11
N ALA A 15 -18.16 -11.19 -22.91
CA ALA A 15 -17.18 -10.17 -22.53
C ALA A 15 -17.63 -9.31 -21.32
N ILE A 16 -18.93 -9.10 -21.14
CA ILE A 16 -19.46 -8.36 -19.99
C ILE A 16 -19.45 -9.21 -18.72
N LEU A 17 -19.65 -10.52 -18.81
CA LEU A 17 -19.53 -11.43 -17.67
C LEU A 17 -18.09 -11.54 -17.19
N ASP A 18 -17.12 -11.60 -18.08
CA ASP A 18 -15.69 -11.74 -17.77
C ASP A 18 -15.18 -10.48 -17.02
N ALA A 19 -15.54 -9.28 -17.50
CA ALA A 19 -15.16 -8.02 -16.84
C ALA A 19 -15.84 -7.78 -15.47
N ALA A 20 -17.02 -8.34 -15.25
CA ALA A 20 -17.73 -8.27 -13.96
C ALA A 20 -17.14 -9.25 -12.94
N ASP A 21 -16.70 -10.43 -13.39
CA ASP A 21 -16.08 -11.47 -12.56
C ASP A 21 -14.65 -11.05 -12.15
N GLU A 22 -13.89 -10.41 -13.04
CA GLU A 22 -12.58 -9.84 -12.73
C GLU A 22 -12.65 -8.76 -11.64
N LYS A 23 -13.63 -7.86 -11.69
CA LYS A 23 -13.85 -6.85 -10.64
C LYS A 23 -14.29 -7.46 -9.31
N SER A 24 -15.06 -8.53 -9.33
CA SER A 24 -15.50 -9.25 -8.14
C SER A 24 -14.36 -10.07 -7.52
N GLY A 25 -13.49 -10.66 -8.34
CA GLY A 25 -12.33 -11.44 -7.89
C GLY A 25 -11.26 -10.60 -7.17
N ASN A 26 -11.13 -9.32 -7.49
CA ASN A 26 -10.12 -8.44 -6.91
C ASN A 26 -10.56 -7.78 -5.59
N ALA A 27 -11.85 -7.72 -5.29
CA ALA A 27 -12.39 -7.09 -4.10
C ALA A 27 -11.84 -7.66 -2.77
N PRO A 28 -11.69 -8.99 -2.59
CA PRO A 28 -11.07 -9.56 -1.39
C PRO A 28 -9.61 -9.14 -1.21
N VAL A 29 -8.82 -9.13 -2.28
CA VAL A 29 -7.40 -8.72 -2.25
C VAL A 29 -7.25 -7.26 -1.85
N ILE A 30 -8.05 -6.38 -2.45
CA ILE A 30 -8.07 -4.95 -2.11
C ILE A 30 -8.44 -4.76 -0.63
N SER A 31 -9.40 -5.53 -0.12
CA SER A 31 -9.81 -5.49 1.29
C SER A 31 -8.69 -5.96 2.21
N GLU A 32 -7.98 -7.05 1.88
CA GLU A 32 -6.83 -7.55 2.64
C GLU A 32 -5.70 -6.52 2.69
N ILE A 33 -5.37 -5.88 1.57
CA ILE A 33 -4.32 -4.85 1.51
C ILE A 33 -4.72 -3.61 2.31
N ARG A 34 -5.97 -3.16 2.22
CA ARG A 34 -6.49 -2.06 3.06
C ARG A 34 -6.39 -2.39 4.55
N ALA A 35 -6.59 -3.66 4.93
CA ALA A 35 -6.44 -4.10 6.31
C ALA A 35 -4.98 -4.02 6.78
N VAL A 36 -4.00 -4.36 5.93
CA VAL A 36 -2.56 -4.18 6.24
C VAL A 36 -2.24 -2.72 6.51
N LEU A 37 -2.67 -1.81 5.65
CA LEU A 37 -2.40 -0.36 5.80
C LEU A 37 -3.10 0.21 7.03
N ARG A 38 -4.31 -0.20 7.32
CA ARG A 38 -5.04 0.20 8.54
C ARG A 38 -4.32 -0.27 9.81
N ALA A 39 -3.86 -1.52 9.83
CA ALA A 39 -3.10 -2.06 10.95
C ALA A 39 -1.78 -1.29 11.18
N GLN A 40 -1.12 -0.84 10.11
CA GLN A 40 0.05 0.04 10.20
C GLN A 40 -0.30 1.40 10.81
N GLU A 41 -1.37 2.05 10.35
CA GLU A 41 -1.84 3.33 10.88
C GLU A 41 -2.18 3.23 12.37
N GLU A 42 -2.92 2.18 12.76
CA GLU A 42 -3.27 1.92 14.16
C GLU A 42 -2.04 1.65 15.03
N ALA A 43 -1.08 0.86 14.55
CA ALA A 43 0.17 0.57 15.27
C ALA A 43 0.99 1.84 15.49
N TRP A 44 1.16 2.65 14.43
CA TRP A 44 1.83 3.94 14.51
C TRP A 44 1.18 4.86 15.56
N ASN A 45 -0.13 4.96 15.51
CA ASN A 45 -0.90 5.84 16.40
C ASN A 45 -0.88 5.40 17.87
N ARG A 46 -0.53 4.14 18.14
CA ARG A 46 -0.20 3.64 19.51
C ARG A 46 1.28 3.83 19.88
N GLY A 47 2.14 4.26 18.95
CA GLY A 47 3.58 4.38 19.20
C GLY A 47 4.35 3.06 19.02
N ASP A 48 3.75 2.07 18.37
CA ASP A 48 4.28 0.73 18.20
C ASP A 48 4.87 0.56 16.79
N ILE A 49 6.16 0.97 16.63
CA ILE A 49 6.89 0.85 15.36
C ILE A 49 7.10 -0.63 14.98
N ASP A 50 7.26 -1.52 15.93
CA ASP A 50 7.45 -2.95 15.64
C ASP A 50 6.20 -3.56 14.98
N SER A 51 5.02 -3.23 15.50
CA SER A 51 3.76 -3.64 14.87
C SER A 51 3.52 -2.94 13.52
N PHE A 52 3.92 -1.67 13.38
CA PHE A 52 3.90 -0.96 12.09
C PHE A 52 4.74 -1.70 11.04
N MET A 53 5.92 -2.17 11.44
CA MET A 53 6.83 -2.91 10.55
C MET A 53 6.33 -4.30 10.16
N ASN A 54 5.28 -4.84 10.79
CA ASN A 54 4.64 -6.08 10.36
C ASN A 54 3.92 -5.93 9.00
N GLY A 55 3.64 -4.72 8.53
CA GLY A 55 3.14 -4.46 7.18
C GLY A 55 4.18 -4.78 6.09
N TYR A 56 5.46 -4.78 6.42
CA TYR A 56 6.56 -5.07 5.49
C TYR A 56 6.95 -6.55 5.52
N ALA A 57 7.39 -7.06 4.37
CA ALA A 57 7.97 -8.40 4.30
C ALA A 57 9.27 -8.46 5.11
N ARG A 58 9.41 -9.49 5.97
CA ARG A 58 10.64 -9.74 6.75
C ARG A 58 11.69 -10.41 5.87
N ALA A 59 12.28 -9.64 4.96
CA ALA A 59 13.26 -10.12 4.00
C ALA A 59 14.39 -9.10 3.80
N ASP A 60 15.57 -9.59 3.46
CA ASP A 60 16.74 -8.75 3.13
C ASP A 60 16.52 -7.97 1.80
N THR A 61 15.56 -8.43 1.00
CA THR A 61 15.18 -7.81 -0.27
C THR A 61 14.12 -6.72 -0.14
N THR A 62 13.55 -6.49 1.05
CA THR A 62 12.61 -5.39 1.29
C THR A 62 13.29 -4.05 1.03
N VAL A 63 12.65 -3.20 0.24
CA VAL A 63 13.20 -1.90 -0.19
C VAL A 63 12.38 -0.75 0.37
N PHE A 64 13.06 0.27 0.85
CA PHE A 64 12.47 1.57 1.18
C PHE A 64 13.27 2.68 0.51
N VAL A 65 12.58 3.56 -0.22
CA VAL A 65 13.16 4.72 -0.93
C VAL A 65 12.55 6.00 -0.38
N SER A 66 13.40 6.96 -0.02
CA SER A 66 12.96 8.28 0.41
C SER A 66 14.00 9.34 0.04
N GLY A 67 13.60 10.36 -0.72
CA GLY A 67 14.55 11.29 -1.32
C GLY A 67 15.49 10.56 -2.26
N ASP A 68 16.80 10.68 -2.03
CA ASP A 68 17.85 9.99 -2.78
C ASP A 68 18.39 8.73 -2.06
N GLU A 69 17.80 8.37 -0.92
CA GLU A 69 18.23 7.20 -0.15
C GLU A 69 17.46 5.94 -0.56
N VAL A 70 18.19 4.85 -0.80
CA VAL A 70 17.66 3.50 -1.02
C VAL A 70 18.15 2.59 0.10
N MET A 71 17.23 2.14 0.94
CA MET A 71 17.50 1.21 2.03
C MET A 71 17.01 -0.19 1.68
N ARG A 72 17.79 -1.20 2.04
CA ARG A 72 17.48 -2.61 1.77
C ARG A 72 17.53 -3.41 3.06
N GLY A 73 16.60 -4.35 3.17
CA GLY A 73 16.45 -5.22 4.33
C GLY A 73 15.45 -4.68 5.35
N TRP A 74 14.56 -5.56 5.80
CA TRP A 74 13.54 -5.25 6.80
C TRP A 74 14.12 -4.63 8.07
N GLN A 75 15.23 -5.18 8.58
CA GLN A 75 15.89 -4.69 9.79
C GLN A 75 16.42 -3.26 9.61
N THR A 76 17.05 -2.97 8.47
CA THR A 76 17.57 -1.63 8.13
C THR A 76 16.44 -0.60 8.09
N VAL A 77 15.31 -0.94 7.49
CA VAL A 77 14.13 -0.07 7.41
C VAL A 77 13.55 0.17 8.80
N ARG A 78 13.42 -0.88 9.62
CA ARG A 78 12.97 -0.78 11.01
C ARG A 78 13.84 0.14 11.85
N ASP A 79 15.16 -0.05 11.81
CA ASP A 79 16.12 0.75 12.59
C ASP A 79 16.07 2.23 12.19
N ARG A 80 15.87 2.52 10.89
CA ARG A 80 15.63 3.88 10.41
C ARG A 80 14.36 4.49 11.05
N TYR A 81 13.26 3.75 11.09
CA TYR A 81 12.03 4.23 11.70
C TYR A 81 12.23 4.52 13.20
N LEU A 82 12.84 3.60 13.94
CA LEU A 82 13.13 3.78 15.37
C LEU A 82 14.03 4.99 15.63
N LYS A 83 15.05 5.21 14.79
CA LYS A 83 15.97 6.36 14.91
C LYS A 83 15.26 7.68 14.58
N LYS A 84 14.50 7.73 13.50
CA LYS A 84 13.85 8.96 13.01
C LYS A 84 12.67 9.37 13.90
N TYR A 85 11.91 8.42 14.40
CA TYR A 85 10.68 8.60 15.14
C TYR A 85 10.83 8.06 16.58
N SER A 86 11.86 8.56 17.29
CA SER A 86 12.29 8.05 18.59
C SER A 86 11.31 8.30 19.75
N ASP A 87 10.30 9.12 19.52
CA ASP A 87 9.32 9.49 20.53
C ASP A 87 7.97 9.87 19.89
N ARG A 88 6.93 9.96 20.72
CA ARG A 88 5.56 10.28 20.28
C ARG A 88 5.43 11.66 19.64
N ALA A 89 6.21 12.65 20.07
CA ALA A 89 6.16 13.99 19.51
C ALA A 89 6.66 14.00 18.05
N LYS A 90 7.71 13.23 17.75
CA LYS A 90 8.24 13.05 16.39
C LYS A 90 7.31 12.20 15.51
N MET A 91 6.67 11.19 16.08
CA MET A 91 5.71 10.36 15.36
C MET A 91 4.46 11.13 14.94
N GLY A 92 3.88 11.90 15.82
CA GLY A 92 2.59 12.51 15.59
C GLY A 92 1.46 11.50 15.42
N THR A 93 0.37 11.93 14.82
CA THR A 93 -0.75 11.07 14.40
C THR A 93 -0.67 10.83 12.90
N LEU A 94 -0.55 9.57 12.51
CA LEU A 94 -0.52 9.13 11.11
C LEU A 94 -1.92 9.00 10.55
N THR A 95 -2.12 9.50 9.35
CA THR A 95 -3.31 9.24 8.54
C THR A 95 -2.88 8.86 7.12
N PHE A 96 -3.44 7.76 6.62
CA PHE A 96 -3.38 7.39 5.21
C PHE A 96 -4.67 7.81 4.51
N SER A 97 -4.56 8.42 3.34
CA SER A 97 -5.69 8.86 2.52
C SER A 97 -5.43 8.65 1.03
N ASP A 98 -6.43 8.91 0.20
CA ASP A 98 -6.34 8.83 -1.26
C ASP A 98 -5.80 7.46 -1.72
N LEU A 99 -6.26 6.37 -1.11
CA LEU A 99 -5.77 5.03 -1.40
C LEU A 99 -6.36 4.48 -2.70
N GLU A 100 -5.49 4.26 -3.67
CA GLU A 100 -5.76 3.54 -4.91
C GLU A 100 -4.97 2.24 -4.89
N ILE A 101 -5.66 1.09 -5.00
CA ILE A 101 -5.05 -0.24 -4.92
C ILE A 101 -5.43 -1.01 -6.17
N GLU A 102 -4.44 -1.54 -6.85
CA GLU A 102 -4.60 -2.35 -8.05
C GLU A 102 -3.86 -3.68 -7.88
N GLN A 103 -4.56 -4.79 -8.14
CA GLN A 103 -3.93 -6.09 -8.20
C GLN A 103 -3.28 -6.27 -9.58
N LEU A 104 -1.98 -6.58 -9.60
CA LEU A 104 -1.18 -6.74 -10.81
C LEU A 104 -1.03 -8.21 -11.23
N GLY A 105 -1.39 -9.13 -10.36
CA GLY A 105 -1.30 -10.56 -10.59
C GLY A 105 -1.77 -11.34 -9.35
N PRO A 106 -1.74 -12.68 -9.39
CA PRO A 106 -2.27 -13.51 -8.29
C PRO A 106 -1.65 -13.23 -6.92
N ASP A 107 -0.38 -12.80 -6.90
CA ASP A 107 0.43 -12.60 -5.71
C ASP A 107 1.09 -11.21 -5.64
N SER A 108 0.68 -10.26 -6.49
CA SER A 108 1.27 -8.93 -6.58
C SER A 108 0.23 -7.83 -6.73
N ALA A 109 0.48 -6.70 -6.08
CA ALA A 109 -0.36 -5.53 -6.13
C ALA A 109 0.46 -4.25 -5.97
N VAL A 110 -0.10 -3.14 -6.43
CA VAL A 110 0.41 -1.80 -6.20
C VAL A 110 -0.60 -0.99 -5.39
N ALA A 111 -0.11 -0.17 -4.47
CA ALA A 111 -0.93 0.80 -3.74
C ALA A 111 -0.31 2.19 -3.84
N LEU A 112 -1.07 3.14 -4.35
CA LEU A 112 -0.77 4.56 -4.28
C LEU A 112 -1.56 5.18 -3.14
N GLY A 113 -0.94 6.11 -2.38
CA GLY A 113 -1.63 6.79 -1.31
C GLY A 113 -0.95 8.09 -0.89
N ARG A 114 -1.57 8.75 0.07
CA ARG A 114 -1.05 9.92 0.76
C ARG A 114 -0.84 9.57 2.22
N TRP A 115 0.27 10.03 2.79
CA TRP A 115 0.54 9.99 4.23
C TRP A 115 0.58 11.40 4.80
N GLU A 116 0.16 11.55 6.05
CA GLU A 116 0.29 12.77 6.82
C GLU A 116 0.59 12.42 8.28
N LEU A 117 1.54 13.15 8.88
CA LEU A 117 1.84 13.09 10.30
C LEU A 117 1.40 14.40 10.94
N LYS A 118 0.31 14.41 11.68
CA LYS A 118 -0.12 15.58 12.45
C LYS A 118 0.65 15.64 13.77
N ARG A 119 1.47 16.66 13.94
CA ARG A 119 2.25 16.96 15.15
C ARG A 119 1.79 18.27 15.78
N ALA A 120 2.36 18.62 16.94
CA ALA A 120 2.00 19.85 17.64
C ALA A 120 2.37 21.12 16.84
N SER A 121 3.49 21.10 16.10
CA SER A 121 4.06 22.28 15.42
C SER A 121 4.02 22.21 13.90
N ASP A 122 3.80 21.04 13.31
CA ASP A 122 3.81 20.84 11.87
C ASP A 122 2.92 19.67 11.43
N SER A 123 2.71 19.55 10.12
CA SER A 123 1.97 18.44 9.52
C SER A 123 2.68 17.97 8.24
N PRO A 124 3.88 17.34 8.37
CA PRO A 124 4.56 16.81 7.21
C PRO A 124 3.71 15.74 6.52
N HIS A 125 3.71 15.76 5.20
CA HIS A 125 2.91 14.87 4.38
C HIS A 125 3.59 14.60 3.05
N GLY A 126 3.07 13.63 2.30
CA GLY A 126 3.56 13.28 0.99
C GLY A 126 2.78 12.15 0.36
N ARG A 127 3.38 11.56 -0.66
CA ARG A 127 2.81 10.42 -1.39
C ARG A 127 3.68 9.19 -1.20
N PHE A 128 3.07 8.03 -1.35
CA PHE A 128 3.78 6.76 -1.41
C PHE A 128 3.26 5.90 -2.55
N THR A 129 4.14 5.09 -3.10
CA THR A 129 3.80 3.97 -3.98
C THR A 129 4.40 2.71 -3.37
N LEU A 130 3.53 1.75 -3.07
CA LEU A 130 3.91 0.48 -2.47
C LEU A 130 3.73 -0.65 -3.48
N ILE A 131 4.70 -1.56 -3.55
CA ILE A 131 4.51 -2.88 -4.17
C ILE A 131 4.30 -3.88 -3.04
N LEU A 132 3.20 -4.63 -3.11
CA LEU A 132 2.89 -5.69 -2.16
C LEU A 132 2.96 -7.06 -2.83
N ARG A 133 3.37 -8.06 -2.06
CA ARG A 133 3.36 -9.46 -2.45
C ARG A 133 2.56 -10.29 -1.46
N LYS A 134 1.87 -11.30 -1.99
CA LYS A 134 1.26 -12.34 -1.15
C LYS A 134 2.37 -13.24 -0.62
N THR A 135 2.45 -13.37 0.70
CA THR A 135 3.39 -14.23 1.41
C THR A 135 2.61 -15.26 2.24
N PRO A 136 3.26 -16.27 2.85
CA PRO A 136 2.59 -17.16 3.78
C PRO A 136 1.90 -16.44 4.95
N ASP A 137 2.40 -15.25 5.33
CA ASP A 137 1.84 -14.41 6.39
C ASP A 137 0.77 -13.41 5.90
N GLY A 138 0.35 -13.50 4.63
CA GLY A 138 -0.57 -12.58 3.98
C GLY A 138 0.14 -11.55 3.10
N TRP A 139 -0.57 -10.50 2.71
CA TRP A 139 0.01 -9.43 1.90
C TRP A 139 1.02 -8.61 2.69
N ARG A 140 2.19 -8.35 2.09
CA ARG A 140 3.27 -7.57 2.71
C ARG A 140 3.90 -6.62 1.70
N ILE A 141 4.30 -5.45 2.19
CA ILE A 141 5.06 -4.45 1.41
C ILE A 141 6.46 -4.99 1.18
N VAL A 142 6.87 -5.09 -0.09
CA VAL A 142 8.21 -5.49 -0.50
C VAL A 142 9.01 -4.32 -1.04
N HIS A 143 8.33 -3.26 -1.48
CA HIS A 143 8.95 -2.03 -1.96
C HIS A 143 8.07 -0.84 -1.55
N ASP A 144 8.68 0.15 -0.94
CA ASP A 144 8.07 1.42 -0.56
C ASP A 144 8.89 2.57 -1.14
N HIS A 145 8.26 3.40 -1.96
CA HIS A 145 8.82 4.66 -2.41
C HIS A 145 7.97 5.81 -1.89
N THR A 146 8.52 6.54 -0.94
CA THR A 146 7.83 7.62 -0.24
C THR A 146 8.50 8.97 -0.54
N SER A 147 7.69 9.93 -0.97
CA SER A 147 8.08 11.34 -1.10
C SER A 147 7.54 12.17 0.06
N ALA A 148 8.16 13.33 0.30
CA ALA A 148 7.65 14.36 1.20
C ALA A 148 7.39 15.64 0.41
N ALA A 149 6.25 16.28 0.67
CA ALA A 149 5.97 17.61 0.12
C ALA A 149 6.94 18.66 0.70
N ALA A 150 7.31 19.65 -0.10
CA ALA A 150 8.06 20.79 0.41
C ALA A 150 7.24 21.50 1.51
N PRO A 151 7.89 22.05 2.56
CA PRO A 151 7.21 22.91 3.51
C PRO A 151 6.47 24.04 2.79
N ALA A 152 5.28 24.40 3.28
CA ALA A 152 4.60 25.60 2.78
C ALA A 152 5.49 26.83 3.04
N SER A 153 5.75 27.60 1.99
CA SER A 153 6.49 28.86 2.03
C SER A 153 5.67 29.96 2.68
#